data_a354d8dca54cf4c9ede5fd858ce3945f
#
_entry.id   a354d8dca54cf4c9ede5fd858ce3945f
#
_cell.length_a   1.000
_cell.length_b   1.000
_cell.length_c   1.000
_cell.angle_alpha   90.00
_cell.angle_beta   90.00
_cell.angle_gamma   90.00
#
_symmetry.space_group_name_H-M   'P 1'
#
loop_
_entity.id
_entity.type
_entity.pdbx_description
1 polymer ?
#
loop_
_entity_poly.entity_id
_entity_poly.type
_entity_poly.pdbx_seq_one_letter_code
_entity_poly.pdbx_strand_id
1 'polypeptide(L)'
;MPSEYRYIEAKQLEAGQQFGRMLRRWRELNHWTQYTAYKWAKEAGFEMMAPSTLSVFENGKAPKPRPESFFALAEVNRRLAAKDFNGVRTGDLKELISQAEPLLDDAGLIWGPAEFWSCHLGLLPVPSAYQTPELPAQPELDGEEAARLSEAWRAQLVQIAKQNGIGVMDALSSAAKAAPVKQRQTFQAVLAGFESYAPEQLKGLWDGEAWLPQRWLQDWASKAIAS
;
A
#
# COMPACT_ATOMS: atom_id res chain seq x y z
N MET A 1 -31.69 12.32 11.94
CA MET A 1 -30.75 11.44 12.64
C MET A 1 -30.21 10.43 11.65
N PRO A 2 -28.89 10.26 11.47
CA PRO A 2 -28.38 9.09 10.76
C PRO A 2 -28.82 7.88 11.57
N SER A 3 -29.44 6.89 10.95
CA SER A 3 -29.85 5.68 11.64
C SER A 3 -28.61 4.99 12.21
N GLU A 4 -28.72 4.32 13.37
CA GLU A 4 -27.65 3.49 13.96
C GLU A 4 -27.04 2.53 12.93
N TYR A 5 -27.81 2.09 11.97
CA TYR A 5 -27.39 1.27 10.85
C TYR A 5 -26.27 1.92 10.01
N ARG A 6 -26.38 3.20 9.66
CA ARG A 6 -25.33 3.90 8.88
C ARG A 6 -24.05 4.08 9.67
N TYR A 7 -24.14 4.21 10.98
CA TYR A 7 -22.97 4.29 11.84
C TYR A 7 -22.22 2.96 11.90
N ILE A 8 -22.94 1.85 12.01
CA ILE A 8 -22.35 0.50 12.00
C ILE A 8 -21.68 0.20 10.66
N GLU A 9 -22.36 0.52 9.53
CA GLU A 9 -21.79 0.33 8.20
C GLU A 9 -20.52 1.16 7.98
N ALA A 10 -20.50 2.40 8.44
CA ALA A 10 -19.32 3.26 8.34
C ALA A 10 -18.13 2.69 9.14
N LYS A 11 -18.37 2.22 10.37
CA LYS A 11 -17.34 1.56 11.19
C LYS A 11 -16.82 0.27 10.59
N GLN A 12 -17.70 -0.55 10.02
CA GLN A 12 -17.28 -1.78 9.35
C GLN A 12 -16.45 -1.49 8.09
N LEU A 13 -16.82 -0.45 7.35
CA LEU A 13 -16.04 -0.01 6.17
C LEU A 13 -14.63 0.44 6.59
N GLU A 14 -14.54 1.27 7.62
CA GLU A 14 -13.27 1.75 8.17
C GLU A 14 -12.39 0.59 8.65
N ALA A 15 -12.96 -0.33 9.43
CA ALA A 15 -12.26 -1.53 9.91
C ALA A 15 -11.76 -2.40 8.75
N GLY A 16 -12.59 -2.61 7.72
CA GLY A 16 -12.21 -3.34 6.52
C GLY A 16 -11.05 -2.67 5.76
N GLN A 17 -11.02 -1.34 5.73
CA GLN A 17 -9.92 -0.58 5.13
C GLN A 17 -8.63 -0.70 5.95
N GLN A 18 -8.72 -0.61 7.28
CA GLN A 18 -7.55 -0.79 8.17
C GLN A 18 -6.99 -2.21 8.05
N PHE A 19 -7.86 -3.21 8.06
CA PHE A 19 -7.49 -4.60 7.83
C PHE A 19 -6.81 -4.81 6.46
N GLY A 20 -7.33 -4.21 5.41
CA GLY A 20 -6.73 -4.28 4.07
C GLY A 20 -5.34 -3.68 4.01
N ARG A 21 -5.14 -2.51 4.65
CA ARG A 21 -3.82 -1.88 4.78
C ARG A 21 -2.83 -2.77 5.55
N MET A 22 -3.29 -3.38 6.64
CA MET A 22 -2.50 -4.34 7.42
C MET A 22 -2.02 -5.52 6.55
N LEU A 23 -2.92 -6.16 5.79
CA LEU A 23 -2.56 -7.27 4.90
C LEU A 23 -1.54 -6.85 3.84
N ARG A 24 -1.75 -5.68 3.24
CA ARG A 24 -0.80 -5.12 2.28
C ARG A 24 0.56 -4.89 2.93
N ARG A 25 0.59 -4.26 4.11
CA ARG A 25 1.82 -4.00 4.85
C ARG A 25 2.56 -5.28 5.20
N TRP A 26 1.86 -6.30 5.70
CA TRP A 26 2.44 -7.61 5.97
C TRP A 26 3.06 -8.24 4.72
N ARG A 27 2.36 -8.22 3.60
CA ARG A 27 2.84 -8.71 2.31
C ARG A 27 4.11 -7.95 1.85
N GLU A 28 4.10 -6.63 1.95
CA GLU A 28 5.21 -5.76 1.51
C GLU A 28 6.46 -5.94 2.39
N LEU A 29 6.29 -6.07 3.70
CA LEU A 29 7.40 -6.37 4.63
C LEU A 29 8.08 -7.71 4.30
N ASN A 30 7.30 -8.66 3.80
CA ASN A 30 7.79 -9.94 3.33
C ASN A 30 8.29 -9.92 1.87
N HIS A 31 8.34 -8.76 1.23
CA HIS A 31 8.72 -8.60 -0.17
C HIS A 31 7.87 -9.44 -1.15
N TRP A 32 6.63 -9.74 -0.79
CA TRP A 32 5.72 -10.58 -1.56
C TRP A 32 4.93 -9.78 -2.59
N THR A 33 4.69 -10.40 -3.74
CA THR A 33 3.65 -9.98 -4.67
C THR A 33 2.30 -10.57 -4.23
N GLN A 34 1.18 -10.08 -4.78
CA GLN A 34 -0.15 -10.67 -4.54
C GLN A 34 -0.25 -12.14 -4.99
N TYR A 35 0.68 -12.59 -5.84
CA TYR A 35 0.73 -13.97 -6.34
C TYR A 35 1.55 -14.91 -5.45
N THR A 36 2.39 -14.41 -4.57
CA THR A 36 3.37 -15.23 -3.83
C THR A 36 2.70 -16.29 -2.96
N ALA A 37 1.79 -15.89 -2.08
CA ALA A 37 1.07 -16.84 -1.22
C ALA A 37 0.20 -17.83 -2.02
N TYR A 38 -0.42 -17.37 -3.11
CA TYR A 38 -1.20 -18.22 -4.01
C TYR A 38 -0.35 -19.28 -4.72
N LYS A 39 0.83 -18.90 -5.22
CA LYS A 39 1.77 -19.85 -5.83
C LYS A 39 2.25 -20.87 -4.81
N TRP A 40 2.61 -20.42 -3.62
CA TRP A 40 2.99 -21.31 -2.53
C TRP A 40 1.90 -22.32 -2.20
N ALA A 41 0.68 -21.86 -2.00
CA ALA A 41 -0.46 -22.74 -1.72
C ALA A 41 -0.66 -23.79 -2.81
N LYS A 42 -0.55 -23.36 -4.08
CA LYS A 42 -0.71 -24.27 -5.23
C LYS A 42 0.37 -25.34 -5.31
N GLU A 43 1.64 -25.01 -5.00
CA GLU A 43 2.72 -25.98 -4.99
C GLU A 43 2.67 -26.92 -3.77
N ALA A 44 2.32 -26.38 -2.60
CA ALA A 44 2.30 -27.12 -1.34
C ALA A 44 0.98 -27.83 -1.04
N GLY A 45 -0.05 -27.66 -1.90
CA GLY A 45 -1.31 -28.38 -1.81
C GLY A 45 -2.24 -27.90 -0.69
N PHE A 46 -2.24 -26.61 -0.37
CA PHE A 46 -3.22 -26.02 0.55
C PHE A 46 -4.04 -24.91 -0.13
N GLU A 47 -5.12 -24.48 0.51
CA GLU A 47 -6.00 -23.46 -0.06
C GLU A 47 -5.53 -22.05 0.26
N MET A 48 -5.54 -21.19 -0.75
CA MET A 48 -5.33 -19.74 -0.63
C MET A 48 -6.26 -19.02 -1.59
N MET A 49 -6.73 -17.85 -1.18
CA MET A 49 -7.54 -17.00 -2.04
C MET A 49 -6.78 -16.58 -3.31
N ALA A 50 -7.52 -16.40 -4.40
CA ALA A 50 -6.95 -15.89 -5.64
C ALA A 50 -6.35 -14.48 -5.45
N PRO A 51 -5.32 -14.11 -6.24
CA PRO A 51 -4.70 -12.79 -6.16
C PRO A 51 -5.67 -11.62 -6.33
N SER A 52 -6.68 -11.79 -7.20
CA SER A 52 -7.75 -10.80 -7.35
C SER A 52 -8.58 -10.61 -6.09
N THR A 53 -8.86 -11.69 -5.36
CA THR A 53 -9.57 -11.62 -4.07
C THR A 53 -8.70 -10.96 -3.00
N LEU A 54 -7.42 -11.30 -2.92
CA LEU A 54 -6.48 -10.64 -2.02
C LEU A 54 -6.40 -9.13 -2.32
N SER A 55 -6.35 -8.74 -3.60
CA SER A 55 -6.40 -7.33 -4.00
C SER A 55 -7.67 -6.61 -3.53
N VAL A 56 -8.83 -7.28 -3.56
CA VAL A 56 -10.09 -6.72 -3.04
C VAL A 56 -10.00 -6.48 -1.53
N PHE A 57 -9.40 -7.42 -0.79
CA PHE A 57 -9.16 -7.25 0.66
C PHE A 57 -8.20 -6.09 0.94
N GLU A 58 -7.04 -6.07 0.29
CA GLU A 58 -6.02 -5.03 0.47
C GLU A 58 -6.52 -3.62 0.16
N ASN A 59 -7.53 -3.50 -0.70
CA ASN A 59 -8.17 -2.23 -1.03
C ASN A 59 -9.39 -1.91 -0.14
N GLY A 60 -9.66 -2.70 0.89
CA GLY A 60 -10.81 -2.50 1.78
C GLY A 60 -12.17 -2.62 1.08
N LYS A 61 -12.22 -3.33 -0.06
CA LYS A 61 -13.42 -3.49 -0.89
C LYS A 61 -14.13 -4.83 -0.69
N ALA A 62 -13.90 -5.50 0.43
CA ALA A 62 -14.51 -6.77 0.80
C ALA A 62 -15.54 -6.61 1.92
N PRO A 63 -16.74 -6.05 1.67
CA PRO A 63 -17.71 -5.75 2.73
C PRO A 63 -18.32 -7.01 3.35
N LYS A 64 -18.35 -8.12 2.61
CA LYS A 64 -18.89 -9.41 3.06
C LYS A 64 -17.95 -10.54 2.62
N PRO A 65 -16.76 -10.63 3.24
CA PRO A 65 -15.81 -11.67 2.90
C PRO A 65 -16.33 -13.04 3.33
N ARG A 66 -15.92 -14.08 2.60
CA ARG A 66 -16.23 -15.44 2.97
C ARG A 66 -15.34 -15.88 4.13
N PRO A 67 -15.87 -16.64 5.12
CA PRO A 67 -15.07 -17.17 6.22
C PRO A 67 -13.81 -17.92 5.78
N GLU A 68 -13.89 -18.67 4.68
CA GLU A 68 -12.79 -19.45 4.11
C GLU A 68 -11.57 -18.59 3.78
N SER A 69 -11.78 -17.31 3.48
CA SER A 69 -10.69 -16.36 3.23
C SER A 69 -9.79 -16.18 4.46
N PHE A 70 -10.38 -16.15 5.65
CA PHE A 70 -9.63 -16.00 6.91
C PHE A 70 -8.92 -17.29 7.31
N PHE A 71 -9.51 -18.44 7.03
CA PHE A 71 -8.84 -19.73 7.19
C PHE A 71 -7.63 -19.84 6.26
N ALA A 72 -7.75 -19.38 5.01
CA ALA A 72 -6.64 -19.36 4.07
C ALA A 72 -5.48 -18.45 4.53
N LEU A 73 -5.79 -17.24 5.02
CA LEU A 73 -4.76 -16.35 5.59
C LEU A 73 -4.08 -16.98 6.81
N ALA A 74 -4.88 -17.57 7.70
CA ALA A 74 -4.37 -18.23 8.90
C ALA A 74 -3.48 -19.43 8.58
N GLU A 75 -3.80 -20.21 7.55
CA GLU A 75 -2.96 -21.35 7.13
C GLU A 75 -1.61 -20.88 6.60
N VAL A 76 -1.57 -19.81 5.78
CA VAL A 76 -0.32 -19.18 5.38
C VAL A 76 0.49 -18.74 6.60
N ASN A 77 -0.16 -18.06 7.54
CA ASN A 77 0.48 -17.55 8.75
C ASN A 77 1.02 -18.67 9.65
N ARG A 78 0.23 -19.71 9.85
CA ARG A 78 0.64 -20.89 10.61
C ARG A 78 1.85 -21.59 10.01
N ARG A 79 1.88 -21.73 8.67
CA ARG A 79 2.99 -22.37 7.96
C ARG A 79 4.27 -21.54 8.05
N LEU A 80 4.17 -20.21 7.96
CA LEU A 80 5.31 -19.32 8.19
C LEU A 80 5.88 -19.50 9.60
N ALA A 81 5.02 -19.48 10.61
CA ALA A 81 5.43 -19.65 12.00
C ALA A 81 6.06 -21.01 12.28
N ALA A 82 5.52 -22.06 11.66
CA ALA A 82 6.05 -23.42 11.75
C ALA A 82 7.28 -23.68 10.83
N LYS A 83 7.64 -22.70 9.97
CA LYS A 83 8.63 -22.87 8.89
C LYS A 83 8.38 -24.10 8.03
N ASP A 84 7.09 -24.39 7.79
CA ASP A 84 6.61 -25.52 7.00
C ASP A 84 6.53 -25.13 5.51
N PHE A 85 7.62 -25.34 4.81
CA PHE A 85 7.74 -25.08 3.36
C PHE A 85 7.70 -26.38 2.54
N ASN A 86 7.14 -27.44 3.10
CA ASN A 86 7.00 -28.73 2.43
C ASN A 86 6.13 -28.60 1.16
N GLY A 87 6.52 -29.33 0.13
CA GLY A 87 5.81 -29.33 -1.16
C GLY A 87 6.20 -28.21 -2.12
N VAL A 88 6.93 -27.17 -1.67
CA VAL A 88 7.44 -26.11 -2.56
C VAL A 88 8.63 -26.62 -3.36
N ARG A 89 8.49 -26.54 -4.69
CA ARG A 89 9.50 -27.07 -5.65
C ARG A 89 10.32 -25.96 -6.28
N THR A 90 9.75 -24.77 -6.45
CA THR A 90 10.41 -23.61 -7.06
C THR A 90 11.41 -23.00 -6.08
N GLY A 91 12.70 -23.00 -6.43
CA GLY A 91 13.80 -22.54 -5.56
C GLY A 91 13.61 -21.09 -5.10
N ASP A 92 13.39 -20.16 -6.05
CA ASP A 92 13.20 -18.73 -5.75
C ASP A 92 11.99 -18.49 -4.84
N LEU A 93 10.89 -19.25 -5.04
CA LEU A 93 9.72 -19.15 -4.18
C LEU A 93 10.04 -19.66 -2.77
N LYS A 94 10.74 -20.78 -2.67
CA LYS A 94 11.13 -21.37 -1.38
C LYS A 94 12.06 -20.42 -0.60
N GLU A 95 13.02 -19.82 -1.27
CA GLU A 95 13.90 -18.82 -0.66
C GLU A 95 13.09 -17.62 -0.15
N LEU A 96 12.23 -17.05 -0.99
CA LEU A 96 11.41 -15.90 -0.64
C LEU A 96 10.50 -16.16 0.57
N ILE A 97 9.80 -17.31 0.62
CA ILE A 97 8.91 -17.62 1.74
C ILE A 97 9.68 -18.03 3.01
N SER A 98 10.89 -18.57 2.88
CA SER A 98 11.69 -18.94 4.04
C SER A 98 12.26 -17.75 4.81
N GLN A 99 12.38 -16.60 4.15
CA GLN A 99 12.77 -15.32 4.74
C GLN A 99 11.59 -14.53 5.31
N ALA A 100 10.38 -14.98 5.03
CA ALA A 100 9.17 -14.27 5.42
C ALA A 100 8.82 -14.52 6.89
N GLU A 101 8.28 -13.48 7.52
CA GLU A 101 7.86 -13.51 8.92
C GLU A 101 6.34 -13.67 9.03
N PRO A 102 5.86 -14.44 10.01
CA PRO A 102 4.44 -14.56 10.29
C PRO A 102 3.87 -13.25 10.83
N LEU A 103 2.56 -13.06 10.66
CA LEU A 103 1.82 -11.97 11.28
C LEU A 103 1.56 -12.34 12.75
N LEU A 104 2.08 -11.51 13.64
CA LEU A 104 1.95 -11.66 15.09
C LEU A 104 1.17 -10.48 15.66
N ASP A 105 0.53 -10.68 16.81
CA ASP A 105 0.02 -9.58 17.62
C ASP A 105 1.14 -8.87 18.39
N ASP A 106 0.77 -7.84 19.16
CA ASP A 106 1.72 -7.06 19.96
C ASP A 106 2.30 -7.85 21.15
N ALA A 107 1.73 -9.02 21.49
CA ALA A 107 2.26 -9.96 22.46
C ALA A 107 3.13 -11.07 21.83
N GLY A 108 3.31 -11.06 20.51
CA GLY A 108 4.07 -12.06 19.77
C GLY A 108 3.31 -13.36 19.49
N LEU A 109 1.98 -13.35 19.64
CA LEU A 109 1.15 -14.52 19.34
C LEU A 109 0.74 -14.54 17.85
N ILE A 110 0.73 -15.74 17.29
CA ILE A 110 0.38 -15.95 15.88
C ILE A 110 -1.13 -15.75 15.69
N TRP A 111 -1.50 -14.97 14.68
CA TRP A 111 -2.89 -14.82 14.32
C TRP A 111 -3.44 -16.05 13.61
N GLY A 112 -4.57 -16.54 14.13
CA GLY A 112 -5.42 -17.55 13.52
C GLY A 112 -6.63 -16.94 12.81
N PRO A 113 -7.59 -17.79 12.35
CA PRO A 113 -8.78 -17.32 11.64
C PRO A 113 -9.65 -16.35 12.45
N ALA A 114 -9.74 -16.54 13.76
CA ALA A 114 -10.55 -15.72 14.66
C ALA A 114 -10.00 -14.29 14.77
N GLU A 115 -8.69 -14.12 14.88
CA GLU A 115 -8.02 -12.83 14.97
C GLU A 115 -8.17 -12.06 13.65
N PHE A 116 -7.91 -12.71 12.51
CA PHE A 116 -8.12 -12.11 11.19
C PHE A 116 -9.57 -11.65 10.99
N TRP A 117 -10.52 -12.48 11.35
CA TRP A 117 -11.94 -12.14 11.28
C TRP A 117 -12.30 -10.98 12.20
N SER A 118 -11.89 -11.04 13.46
CA SER A 118 -12.19 -10.01 14.47
C SER A 118 -11.60 -8.66 14.09
N CYS A 119 -10.38 -8.64 13.55
CA CYS A 119 -9.76 -7.42 13.06
C CYS A 119 -10.51 -6.83 11.86
N HIS A 120 -10.94 -7.67 10.90
CA HIS A 120 -11.75 -7.22 9.76
C HIS A 120 -13.09 -6.59 10.21
N LEU A 121 -13.67 -7.09 11.29
CA LEU A 121 -14.90 -6.53 11.87
C LEU A 121 -14.66 -5.29 12.76
N GLY A 122 -13.40 -4.94 13.05
CA GLY A 122 -13.05 -3.86 13.97
C GLY A 122 -13.20 -4.21 15.45
N LEU A 123 -13.31 -5.50 15.78
CA LEU A 123 -13.37 -6.01 17.16
C LEU A 123 -11.99 -6.23 17.77
N LEU A 124 -10.97 -6.38 16.95
CA LEU A 124 -9.57 -6.48 17.31
C LEU A 124 -8.78 -5.40 16.57
N PRO A 125 -7.91 -4.64 17.26
CA PRO A 125 -7.08 -3.64 16.61
C PRO A 125 -6.03 -4.29 15.69
N VAL A 126 -5.58 -3.55 14.69
CA VAL A 126 -4.41 -3.92 13.87
C VAL A 126 -3.17 -3.90 14.76
N PRO A 127 -2.31 -4.93 14.76
CA PRO A 127 -1.07 -4.94 15.53
C PRO A 127 -0.16 -3.77 15.16
N SER A 128 0.54 -3.21 16.14
CA SER A 128 1.32 -1.97 15.99
C SER A 128 2.38 -2.05 14.85
N ALA A 129 2.99 -3.21 14.66
CA ALA A 129 3.97 -3.45 13.59
C ALA A 129 3.40 -3.28 12.17
N TYR A 130 2.09 -3.42 12.02
CA TYR A 130 1.39 -3.34 10.73
C TYR A 130 0.46 -2.13 10.64
N GLN A 131 0.39 -1.33 11.68
CA GLN A 131 -0.29 -0.04 11.59
C GLN A 131 0.48 0.81 10.58
N THR A 132 -0.23 1.29 9.58
CA THR A 132 0.30 2.38 8.79
C THR A 132 0.41 3.56 9.74
N PRO A 133 1.57 4.22 9.86
CA PRO A 133 1.62 5.48 10.58
C PRO A 133 0.42 6.31 10.13
N GLU A 134 -0.36 6.83 11.07
CA GLU A 134 -1.43 7.75 10.70
C GLU A 134 -0.79 8.76 9.75
N LEU A 135 -1.22 8.71 8.49
CA LEU A 135 -0.88 9.78 7.58
C LEU A 135 -1.35 11.03 8.29
N PRO A 136 -0.50 12.03 8.43
CA PRO A 136 -0.91 13.28 9.06
C PRO A 136 -2.27 13.63 8.46
N ALA A 137 -3.23 13.98 9.32
CA ALA A 137 -4.61 14.26 8.93
C ALA A 137 -4.57 15.00 7.60
N GLN A 138 -5.30 14.48 6.60
CA GLN A 138 -5.25 15.07 5.27
C GLN A 138 -5.40 16.58 5.47
N PRO A 139 -4.43 17.40 5.07
CA PRO A 139 -4.63 18.84 5.16
C PRO A 139 -5.94 19.11 4.41
N GLU A 140 -6.76 20.00 4.91
CA GLU A 140 -7.89 20.49 4.12
C GLU A 140 -7.31 21.03 2.82
N LEU A 141 -7.33 20.17 1.80
CA LEU A 141 -6.84 20.51 0.47
C LEU A 141 -7.89 21.38 -0.18
N ASP A 142 -7.79 22.66 0.06
CA ASP A 142 -8.46 23.67 -0.76
C ASP A 142 -7.62 24.03 -2.00
N GLY A 143 -8.13 24.90 -2.83
CA GLY A 143 -7.44 25.31 -4.06
C GLY A 143 -6.11 26.04 -3.80
N GLU A 144 -6.00 26.77 -2.70
CA GLU A 144 -4.80 27.52 -2.32
C GLU A 144 -3.70 26.57 -1.85
N GLU A 145 -4.03 25.60 -1.00
CA GLU A 145 -3.08 24.60 -0.52
C GLU A 145 -2.61 23.68 -1.66
N ALA A 146 -3.50 23.28 -2.56
CA ALA A 146 -3.15 22.49 -3.74
C ALA A 146 -2.18 23.26 -4.67
N ALA A 147 -2.41 24.53 -4.87
CA ALA A 147 -1.50 25.39 -5.65
C ALA A 147 -0.14 25.53 -4.95
N ARG A 148 -0.14 25.77 -3.64
CA ARG A 148 1.07 25.89 -2.81
C ARG A 148 1.93 24.62 -2.87
N LEU A 149 1.32 23.45 -2.77
CA LEU A 149 2.01 22.16 -2.88
C LEU A 149 2.59 21.98 -4.29
N SER A 150 1.84 22.31 -5.33
CA SER A 150 2.31 22.23 -6.72
C SER A 150 3.53 23.11 -6.95
N GLU A 151 3.54 24.31 -6.38
CA GLU A 151 4.68 25.24 -6.46
C GLU A 151 5.90 24.73 -5.66
N ALA A 152 5.66 24.18 -4.47
CA ALA A 152 6.73 23.58 -3.67
C ALA A 152 7.43 22.43 -4.40
N TRP A 153 6.71 21.59 -5.13
CA TRP A 153 7.31 20.51 -5.94
C TRP A 153 8.10 21.02 -7.14
N ARG A 154 7.66 22.11 -7.77
CA ARG A 154 8.46 22.80 -8.82
C ARG A 154 9.78 23.32 -8.25
N ALA A 155 9.70 24.01 -7.12
CA ALA A 155 10.90 24.53 -6.47
C ALA A 155 11.86 23.40 -6.07
N GLN A 156 11.33 22.30 -5.55
CA GLN A 156 12.11 21.12 -5.20
C GLN A 156 12.80 20.50 -6.43
N LEU A 157 12.09 20.34 -7.55
CA LEU A 157 12.69 19.84 -8.80
C LEU A 157 13.88 20.71 -9.24
N VAL A 158 13.68 22.03 -9.27
CA VAL A 158 14.72 22.99 -9.66
C VAL A 158 15.93 22.92 -8.71
N GLN A 159 15.68 22.82 -7.41
CA GLN A 159 16.73 22.67 -6.41
C GLN A 159 17.55 21.39 -6.62
N ILE A 160 16.88 20.25 -6.80
CA ILE A 160 17.55 18.97 -7.04
C ILE A 160 18.34 18.99 -8.34
N ALA A 161 17.75 19.54 -9.41
CA ALA A 161 18.44 19.69 -10.69
C ALA A 161 19.72 20.53 -10.57
N LYS A 162 19.64 21.65 -9.89
CA LYS A 162 20.79 22.53 -9.63
C LYS A 162 21.87 21.86 -8.79
N GLN A 163 21.50 21.14 -7.75
CA GLN A 163 22.44 20.42 -6.87
C GLN A 163 23.21 19.32 -7.60
N ASN A 164 22.59 18.71 -8.60
CA ASN A 164 23.17 17.60 -9.38
C ASN A 164 23.71 18.03 -10.75
N GLY A 165 23.73 19.32 -11.05
CA GLY A 165 24.25 19.81 -12.34
C GLY A 165 23.41 19.41 -13.56
N ILE A 166 22.13 19.06 -13.34
CA ILE A 166 21.22 18.60 -14.39
C ILE A 166 20.46 19.82 -14.96
N GLY A 167 20.35 19.91 -16.29
CA GLY A 167 19.51 20.92 -16.92
C GLY A 167 18.03 20.79 -16.49
N VAL A 168 17.36 21.91 -16.20
CA VAL A 168 15.98 21.88 -15.69
C VAL A 168 15.02 21.13 -16.63
N MET A 169 15.19 21.25 -17.94
CA MET A 169 14.35 20.55 -18.92
C MET A 169 14.60 19.04 -18.92
N ASP A 170 15.85 18.63 -18.72
CA ASP A 170 16.20 17.19 -18.62
C ASP A 170 15.67 16.62 -17.30
N ALA A 171 15.82 17.38 -16.20
CA ALA A 171 15.25 17.04 -14.90
C ALA A 171 13.74 16.87 -14.97
N LEU A 172 13.03 17.80 -15.61
CA LEU A 172 11.58 17.75 -15.80
C LEU A 172 11.15 16.48 -16.56
N SER A 173 11.81 16.22 -17.70
CA SER A 173 11.51 15.05 -18.53
C SER A 173 11.83 13.73 -17.83
N SER A 174 12.90 13.71 -17.04
CA SER A 174 13.33 12.53 -16.29
C SER A 174 12.44 12.28 -15.07
N ALA A 175 12.13 13.33 -14.28
CA ALA A 175 11.28 13.24 -13.11
C ALA A 175 9.84 12.78 -13.45
N ALA A 176 9.30 13.25 -14.56
CA ALA A 176 7.97 12.83 -15.02
C ALA A 176 7.86 11.31 -15.23
N LYS A 177 8.96 10.63 -15.56
CA LYS A 177 8.99 9.17 -15.74
C LYS A 177 8.84 8.39 -14.43
N ALA A 178 9.12 9.00 -13.29
CA ALA A 178 8.93 8.39 -11.98
C ALA A 178 7.44 8.27 -11.60
N ALA A 179 6.58 9.10 -12.18
CA ALA A 179 5.15 9.01 -11.99
C ALA A 179 4.53 7.81 -12.71
N PRO A 180 3.44 7.22 -12.18
CA PRO A 180 2.63 6.23 -12.88
C PRO A 180 2.20 6.73 -14.26
N VAL A 181 2.12 5.85 -15.25
CA VAL A 181 1.86 6.21 -16.66
C VAL A 181 0.66 7.15 -16.83
N LYS A 182 -0.43 6.89 -16.09
CA LYS A 182 -1.65 7.70 -16.13
C LYS A 182 -1.48 9.12 -15.57
N GLN A 183 -0.46 9.35 -14.74
CA GLN A 183 -0.23 10.63 -14.06
C GLN A 183 0.90 11.44 -14.69
N ARG A 184 1.68 10.86 -15.59
CA ARG A 184 2.90 11.47 -16.14
C ARG A 184 2.65 12.82 -16.81
N GLN A 185 1.59 12.92 -17.59
CA GLN A 185 1.28 14.14 -18.34
C GLN A 185 0.91 15.27 -17.38
N THR A 186 -0.02 15.01 -16.44
CA THR A 186 -0.41 15.99 -15.41
C THR A 186 0.77 16.37 -14.54
N PHE A 187 1.54 15.39 -14.05
CA PHE A 187 2.71 15.65 -13.23
C PHE A 187 3.76 16.50 -13.96
N GLN A 188 4.02 16.21 -15.23
CA GLN A 188 4.93 17.00 -16.06
C GLN A 188 4.44 18.44 -16.24
N ALA A 189 3.15 18.64 -16.51
CA ALA A 189 2.56 19.96 -16.69
C ALA A 189 2.61 20.78 -15.39
N VAL A 190 2.35 20.14 -14.25
CA VAL A 190 2.48 20.77 -12.93
C VAL A 190 3.93 21.16 -12.65
N LEU A 191 4.90 20.27 -12.85
CA LEU A 191 6.33 20.59 -12.64
C LEU A 191 6.84 21.67 -13.59
N ALA A 192 6.32 21.73 -14.82
CA ALA A 192 6.64 22.77 -15.80
C ALA A 192 6.00 24.14 -15.47
N GLY A 193 5.03 24.17 -14.55
CA GLY A 193 4.34 25.40 -14.17
C GLY A 193 3.18 25.78 -15.05
N PHE A 194 2.73 24.89 -15.94
CA PHE A 194 1.58 25.15 -16.82
C PHE A 194 0.24 25.04 -16.08
N GLU A 195 0.18 24.20 -15.04
CA GLU A 195 -1.02 23.99 -14.22
C GLU A 195 -0.63 23.69 -12.77
N SER A 196 -1.62 23.66 -11.90
CA SER A 196 -1.51 23.15 -10.52
C SER A 196 -2.50 21.99 -10.35
N TYR A 197 -2.21 21.07 -9.44
CA TYR A 197 -3.18 20.05 -9.11
C TYR A 197 -4.46 20.68 -8.53
N ALA A 198 -5.61 20.15 -8.93
CA ALA A 198 -6.86 20.45 -8.24
C ALA A 198 -6.94 19.67 -6.91
N PRO A 199 -7.65 20.18 -5.88
CA PRO A 199 -7.82 19.50 -4.60
C PRO A 199 -8.34 18.07 -4.75
N GLU A 200 -9.30 17.84 -5.63
CA GLU A 200 -9.90 16.53 -5.89
C GLU A 200 -8.89 15.56 -6.53
N GLN A 201 -8.01 16.05 -7.39
CA GLN A 201 -6.94 15.24 -7.98
C GLN A 201 -5.93 14.80 -6.91
N LEU A 202 -5.50 15.73 -6.03
CA LEU A 202 -4.60 15.42 -4.93
C LEU A 202 -5.25 14.46 -3.95
N LYS A 203 -6.53 14.65 -3.62
CA LYS A 203 -7.28 13.76 -2.74
C LYS A 203 -7.36 12.36 -3.33
N GLY A 204 -7.66 12.22 -4.62
CA GLY A 204 -7.69 10.92 -5.31
C GLY A 204 -6.33 10.25 -5.38
N LEU A 205 -5.25 11.02 -5.49
CA LEU A 205 -3.89 10.52 -5.39
C LEU A 205 -3.57 10.10 -3.96
N TRP A 206 -4.01 10.81 -2.95
CA TRP A 206 -3.81 10.54 -1.53
C TRP A 206 -4.43 9.23 -1.11
N ASP A 207 -5.63 8.96 -1.52
CA ASP A 207 -6.32 7.70 -1.22
C ASP A 207 -5.67 6.47 -1.85
N GLY A 208 -4.74 6.66 -2.77
CA GLY A 208 -4.09 5.61 -3.56
C GLY A 208 -2.72 5.12 -3.06
N GLU A 209 -2.24 5.49 -1.86
CA GLU A 209 -0.96 5.08 -1.21
C GLU A 209 0.34 5.19 -2.05
N ALA A 210 0.27 5.14 -3.37
CA ALA A 210 1.43 5.17 -4.27
C ALA A 210 1.77 6.57 -4.77
N TRP A 211 1.36 7.52 -4.08
CA TRP A 211 0.71 8.60 -4.56
C TRP A 211 1.47 9.83 -4.70
N LEU A 212 2.27 10.16 -4.08
CA LEU A 212 2.54 11.56 -4.01
C LEU A 212 3.50 12.01 -5.06
N PRO A 213 3.19 13.10 -5.75
CA PRO A 213 4.17 13.87 -6.50
C PRO A 213 5.47 14.05 -5.73
N GLN A 214 5.39 14.26 -4.42
CA GLN A 214 6.55 14.32 -3.55
C GLN A 214 7.35 13.02 -3.52
N ARG A 215 6.70 11.86 -3.40
CA ARG A 215 7.38 10.56 -3.43
C ARG A 215 8.02 10.30 -4.79
N TRP A 216 7.32 10.62 -5.88
CA TRP A 216 7.89 10.47 -7.21
C TRP A 216 9.13 11.33 -7.41
N LEU A 217 9.13 12.56 -6.87
CA LEU A 217 10.32 13.41 -6.87
C LEU A 217 11.46 12.85 -6.01
N GLN A 218 11.14 12.28 -4.86
CA GLN A 218 12.13 11.63 -3.99
C GLN A 218 12.72 10.37 -4.65
N ASP A 219 11.89 9.54 -5.25
CA ASP A 219 12.32 8.34 -5.98
C ASP A 219 13.18 8.71 -7.20
N TRP A 220 12.84 9.79 -7.90
CA TRP A 220 13.65 10.30 -8.97
C TRP A 220 14.99 10.87 -8.46
N ALA A 221 14.94 11.67 -7.42
CA ALA A 221 16.15 12.29 -6.84
C ALA A 221 17.15 11.24 -6.37
N SER A 222 16.70 10.20 -5.68
CA SER A 222 17.57 9.12 -5.22
C SER A 222 18.25 8.37 -6.36
N LYS A 223 17.60 8.21 -7.52
CA LYS A 223 18.18 7.61 -8.74
C LYS A 223 19.13 8.57 -9.47
N ALA A 224 18.79 9.85 -9.51
CA ALA A 224 19.63 10.87 -10.15
C ALA A 224 20.96 11.12 -9.41
N ILE A 225 20.98 10.89 -8.09
CA ILE A 225 22.20 10.99 -7.25
C ILE A 225 23.08 9.74 -7.38
N ALA A 226 22.48 8.58 -7.74
CA ALA A 226 23.19 7.32 -7.86
C ALA A 226 23.81 7.08 -9.25
N SER A 227 23.58 7.98 -10.20
CA SER A 227 24.08 7.95 -11.60
C SER A 227 25.22 8.91 -11.81
#